data_b29b344f346e661181aa9ff013ed34c5
#
_entry.id   b29b344f346e661181aa9ff013ed34c5
#
_cell.length_a   1.000
_cell.length_b   1.000
_cell.length_c   1.000
_cell.angle_alpha   90.00
_cell.angle_beta   90.00
_cell.angle_gamma   90.00
#
_symmetry.space_group_name_H-M   'P 1'
#
loop_
_entity.id
_entity.type
_entity.pdbx_description
1 polymer ?
#
loop_
_entity_poly.entity_id
_entity_poly.type
_entity_poly.pdbx_seq_one_letter_code
_entity_poly.pdbx_strand_id
1 'polypeptide(L)'
;MYKRQEVLQAAGTKWNFLPFRPGLVGGHCIGVDPYYLTHKAVEVGYHSEVILAGRRINDNMALHVADEVIKLMLRKSLPVLGSKVLVLGLTFKENCPDVRNTKVVDIVRTLQSYNVQVDVFDPWINVADAEHEYGLKCLGEMPQPGQYAAVVLAVGHHQFVAMGESGIKAFGQTGAVLFDVKSILPMGAADGRL
;
A
#
# COMPACT_ATOMS: atom_id res chain seq x y z
N MET A 1 -6.79 -15.78 -18.92
CA MET A 1 -6.91 -14.31 -18.73
C MET A 1 -5.53 -13.78 -18.40
N TYR A 2 -4.97 -12.88 -19.21
CA TYR A 2 -3.66 -12.28 -18.95
C TYR A 2 -3.72 -11.45 -17.66
N LYS A 3 -2.71 -11.61 -16.80
CA LYS A 3 -2.58 -10.78 -15.61
C LYS A 3 -1.97 -9.44 -15.99
N ARG A 4 -2.34 -8.38 -15.28
CA ARG A 4 -1.88 -7.01 -15.52
C ARG A 4 -0.36 -6.91 -15.62
N GLN A 5 0.38 -7.62 -14.75
CA GLN A 5 1.84 -7.64 -14.75
C GLN A 5 2.42 -8.17 -16.08
N GLU A 6 1.82 -9.20 -16.66
CA GLU A 6 2.22 -9.75 -17.96
C GLU A 6 1.99 -8.73 -19.08
N VAL A 7 0.86 -8.01 -19.05
CA VAL A 7 0.55 -6.94 -19.99
C VAL A 7 1.56 -5.79 -19.87
N LEU A 8 1.86 -5.34 -18.66
CA LEU A 8 2.84 -4.27 -18.43
C LEU A 8 4.26 -4.70 -18.77
N GLN A 9 4.62 -5.97 -18.57
CA GLN A 9 5.90 -6.52 -18.96
C GLN A 9 6.04 -6.55 -20.50
N ALA A 10 5.01 -7.03 -21.18
CA ALA A 10 4.97 -7.05 -22.65
C ALA A 10 5.01 -5.61 -23.23
N ALA A 11 4.22 -4.68 -22.68
CA ALA A 11 4.25 -3.28 -23.07
C ALA A 11 5.62 -2.63 -22.85
N GLY A 12 6.31 -3.01 -21.75
CA GLY A 12 7.65 -2.52 -21.39
C GLY A 12 8.77 -2.93 -22.34
N THR A 13 8.53 -3.85 -23.28
CA THR A 13 9.49 -4.18 -24.35
C THR A 13 9.56 -3.09 -25.43
N LYS A 14 8.58 -2.17 -25.47
CA LYS A 14 8.57 -1.08 -26.43
C LYS A 14 9.43 0.09 -25.92
N TRP A 15 10.33 0.58 -26.74
CA TRP A 15 11.32 1.60 -26.39
C TRP A 15 10.78 2.91 -25.83
N ASN A 16 9.55 3.30 -26.17
CA ASN A 16 8.90 4.53 -25.69
C ASN A 16 7.85 4.30 -24.61
N PHE A 17 7.76 3.08 -24.07
CA PHE A 17 6.85 2.79 -22.95
C PHE A 17 7.49 3.20 -21.62
N LEU A 18 6.82 4.07 -20.88
CA LEU A 18 7.29 4.47 -19.55
C LEU A 18 6.97 3.37 -18.52
N PRO A 19 7.92 2.99 -17.65
CA PRO A 19 7.80 1.83 -16.78
C PRO A 19 6.93 2.10 -15.54
N PHE A 20 5.80 2.76 -15.72
CA PHE A 20 4.84 2.95 -14.63
C PHE A 20 4.23 1.62 -14.20
N ARG A 21 4.04 1.48 -12.89
CA ARG A 21 3.42 0.32 -12.25
C ARG A 21 2.31 0.78 -11.32
N PRO A 22 1.23 0.00 -11.13
CA PRO A 22 0.21 0.28 -10.12
C PRO A 22 0.82 0.38 -8.72
N GLY A 23 0.22 1.23 -7.90
CA GLY A 23 0.64 1.44 -6.53
C GLY A 23 -0.19 2.55 -5.90
N LEU A 24 0.23 2.99 -4.72
CA LEU A 24 -0.35 4.13 -4.03
C LEU A 24 0.47 5.38 -4.33
N VAL A 25 -0.18 6.44 -4.78
CA VAL A 25 0.47 7.72 -5.06
C VAL A 25 0.19 8.68 -3.91
N GLY A 26 1.24 9.09 -3.24
CA GLY A 26 1.24 10.07 -2.16
C GLY A 26 2.25 11.21 -2.43
N GLY A 27 2.73 11.81 -1.34
CA GLY A 27 3.68 12.91 -1.40
C GLY A 27 3.03 14.29 -1.59
N HIS A 28 3.86 15.32 -1.59
CA HIS A 28 3.39 16.70 -1.55
C HIS A 28 3.13 17.36 -2.91
N CYS A 29 3.66 16.83 -4.01
CA CYS A 29 3.43 17.37 -5.35
C CYS A 29 2.40 16.54 -6.12
N ILE A 30 2.75 15.31 -6.53
CA ILE A 30 1.89 14.49 -7.42
C ILE A 30 0.53 14.18 -6.76
N GLY A 31 0.50 14.06 -5.44
CA GLY A 31 -0.74 13.83 -4.68
C GLY A 31 -1.63 15.07 -4.54
N VAL A 32 -1.06 16.28 -4.61
CA VAL A 32 -1.71 17.53 -4.20
C VAL A 32 -1.87 18.54 -5.34
N ASP A 33 -0.81 18.81 -6.13
CA ASP A 33 -0.83 19.89 -7.12
C ASP A 33 -1.96 19.78 -8.16
N PRO A 34 -2.38 18.57 -8.61
CA PRO A 34 -3.53 18.47 -9.48
C PRO A 34 -4.83 19.04 -8.91
N TYR A 35 -4.99 19.04 -7.58
CA TYR A 35 -6.17 19.64 -6.94
C TYR A 35 -6.15 21.18 -7.02
N TYR A 36 -4.98 21.81 -6.90
CA TYR A 36 -4.87 23.26 -7.11
C TYR A 36 -5.26 23.63 -8.55
N LEU A 37 -4.81 22.84 -9.54
CA LEU A 37 -5.17 23.06 -10.93
C LEU A 37 -6.68 22.89 -11.16
N THR A 38 -7.29 21.84 -10.59
CA THR A 38 -8.75 21.62 -10.74
C THR A 38 -9.57 22.68 -9.99
N HIS A 39 -9.10 23.16 -8.83
CA HIS A 39 -9.72 24.27 -8.13
C HIS A 39 -9.73 25.53 -9.00
N LYS A 40 -8.56 25.88 -9.58
CA LYS A 40 -8.46 27.03 -10.47
C LYS A 40 -9.31 26.88 -11.74
N ALA A 41 -9.41 25.68 -12.28
CA ALA A 41 -10.28 25.39 -13.43
C ALA A 41 -11.76 25.71 -13.09
N VAL A 42 -12.23 25.29 -11.93
CA VAL A 42 -13.61 25.58 -11.47
C VAL A 42 -13.85 27.08 -11.32
N GLU A 43 -12.88 27.84 -10.77
CA GLU A 43 -12.98 29.31 -10.63
C GLU A 43 -13.19 30.02 -11.98
N VAL A 44 -12.61 29.49 -13.06
CA VAL A 44 -12.77 30.04 -14.42
C VAL A 44 -13.90 29.37 -15.22
N GLY A 45 -14.75 28.57 -14.56
CA GLY A 45 -15.93 27.96 -15.17
C GLY A 45 -15.67 26.65 -15.91
N TYR A 46 -14.51 25.97 -15.69
CA TYR A 46 -14.18 24.71 -16.33
C TYR A 46 -14.16 23.54 -15.32
N HIS A 47 -14.82 22.45 -15.63
CA HIS A 47 -14.81 21.22 -14.82
C HIS A 47 -13.83 20.18 -15.36
N SER A 48 -12.78 19.87 -14.60
CA SER A 48 -11.70 18.96 -15.00
C SER A 48 -12.05 17.50 -14.76
N GLU A 49 -12.83 16.85 -15.61
CA GLU A 49 -13.30 15.48 -15.44
C GLU A 49 -12.16 14.44 -15.37
N VAL A 50 -11.21 14.51 -16.31
CA VAL A 50 -10.13 13.52 -16.41
C VAL A 50 -9.20 13.56 -15.20
N ILE A 51 -8.78 14.75 -14.78
CA ILE A 51 -7.91 14.92 -13.61
C ILE A 51 -8.62 14.42 -12.35
N LEU A 52 -9.87 14.83 -12.14
CA LEU A 52 -10.66 14.42 -10.98
C LEU A 52 -10.96 12.92 -10.98
N ALA A 53 -11.21 12.30 -12.14
CA ALA A 53 -11.38 10.85 -12.24
C ALA A 53 -10.09 10.12 -11.82
N GLY A 54 -8.92 10.54 -12.30
CA GLY A 54 -7.65 9.97 -11.89
C GLY A 54 -7.38 10.10 -10.40
N ARG A 55 -7.70 11.28 -9.82
CA ARG A 55 -7.56 11.50 -8.36
C ARG A 55 -8.47 10.58 -7.55
N ARG A 56 -9.74 10.48 -7.93
CA ARG A 56 -10.71 9.60 -7.27
C ARG A 56 -10.26 8.13 -7.28
N ILE A 57 -9.68 7.65 -8.39
CA ILE A 57 -9.15 6.29 -8.48
C ILE A 57 -8.02 6.10 -7.46
N ASN A 58 -7.05 7.03 -7.43
CA ASN A 58 -5.93 6.96 -6.49
C ASN A 58 -6.41 7.03 -5.03
N ASP A 59 -7.33 7.92 -4.72
CA ASP A 59 -7.83 8.12 -3.35
C ASP A 59 -8.59 6.90 -2.82
N ASN A 60 -9.29 6.18 -3.71
CA ASN A 60 -10.01 4.96 -3.35
C ASN A 60 -9.12 3.69 -3.36
N MET A 61 -7.87 3.78 -3.81
CA MET A 61 -7.01 2.60 -3.96
C MET A 61 -6.63 1.99 -2.60
N ALA A 62 -6.42 2.80 -1.58
CA ALA A 62 -6.12 2.32 -0.24
C ALA A 62 -7.28 1.53 0.37
N LEU A 63 -8.52 2.02 0.19
CA LEU A 63 -9.73 1.30 0.61
C LEU A 63 -9.84 -0.03 -0.12
N HIS A 64 -9.62 -0.03 -1.45
CA HIS A 64 -9.63 -1.26 -2.25
C HIS A 64 -8.62 -2.30 -1.74
N VAL A 65 -7.39 -1.88 -1.41
CA VAL A 65 -6.37 -2.78 -0.84
C VAL A 65 -6.85 -3.38 0.48
N ALA A 66 -7.34 -2.56 1.41
CA ALA A 66 -7.81 -3.05 2.70
C ALA A 66 -8.98 -4.03 2.55
N ASP A 67 -9.97 -3.70 1.70
CA ASP A 67 -11.11 -4.58 1.42
C ASP A 67 -10.69 -5.92 0.81
N GLU A 68 -9.72 -5.92 -0.11
CA GLU A 68 -9.21 -7.17 -0.69
C GLU A 68 -8.45 -8.01 0.35
N VAL A 69 -7.69 -7.40 1.25
CA VAL A 69 -7.05 -8.12 2.38
C VAL A 69 -8.11 -8.79 3.24
N ILE A 70 -9.16 -8.07 3.63
CA ILE A 70 -10.26 -8.63 4.42
C ILE A 70 -10.97 -9.78 3.68
N LYS A 71 -11.27 -9.61 2.38
CA LYS A 71 -11.87 -10.69 1.56
C LYS A 71 -10.97 -11.92 1.47
N LEU A 72 -9.66 -11.75 1.36
CA LEU A 72 -8.70 -12.85 1.35
C LEU A 72 -8.65 -13.56 2.71
N MET A 73 -8.68 -12.82 3.82
CA MET A 73 -8.78 -13.41 5.16
C MET A 73 -10.04 -14.26 5.30
N LEU A 74 -11.19 -13.75 4.88
CA LEU A 74 -12.47 -14.48 4.91
C LEU A 74 -12.43 -15.74 4.03
N ARG A 75 -11.85 -15.67 2.82
CA ARG A 75 -11.70 -16.83 1.94
C ARG A 75 -10.83 -17.92 2.54
N LYS A 76 -9.86 -17.56 3.37
CA LYS A 76 -9.00 -18.51 4.11
C LYS A 76 -9.58 -18.90 5.47
N SER A 77 -10.83 -18.50 5.78
CA SER A 77 -11.48 -18.74 7.08
C SER A 77 -10.68 -18.21 8.27
N LEU A 78 -9.91 -17.13 8.07
CA LEU A 78 -9.21 -16.45 9.14
C LEU A 78 -10.15 -15.48 9.85
N PRO A 79 -10.08 -15.37 11.20
CA PRO A 79 -10.86 -14.38 11.93
C PRO A 79 -10.41 -12.97 11.50
N VAL A 80 -11.37 -12.07 11.28
CA VAL A 80 -11.08 -10.65 11.01
C VAL A 80 -11.11 -9.86 12.31
N LEU A 81 -12.20 -9.99 13.06
CA LEU A 81 -12.41 -9.25 14.29
C LEU A 81 -11.31 -9.57 15.32
N GLY A 82 -10.60 -8.54 15.78
CA GLY A 82 -9.55 -8.65 16.76
C GLY A 82 -8.25 -9.31 16.28
N SER A 83 -8.16 -9.69 15.00
CA SER A 83 -6.94 -10.24 14.42
C SER A 83 -5.84 -9.18 14.31
N LYS A 84 -4.58 -9.63 14.24
CA LYS A 84 -3.44 -8.77 13.99
C LYS A 84 -3.05 -8.78 12.51
N VAL A 85 -2.87 -7.60 11.94
CA VAL A 85 -2.36 -7.39 10.59
C VAL A 85 -1.10 -6.54 10.64
N LEU A 86 -0.07 -6.95 9.92
CA LEU A 86 1.16 -6.18 9.77
C LEU A 86 1.13 -5.40 8.45
N VAL A 87 1.43 -4.11 8.50
CA VAL A 87 1.68 -3.27 7.34
C VAL A 87 3.17 -2.93 7.29
N LEU A 88 3.83 -3.35 6.21
CA LEU A 88 5.24 -3.12 5.94
C LEU A 88 5.42 -1.93 4.98
N GLY A 89 6.02 -0.86 5.50
CA GLY A 89 6.18 0.42 4.81
C GLY A 89 5.05 1.40 5.09
N LEU A 90 5.42 2.65 5.40
CA LEU A 90 4.51 3.77 5.65
C LEU A 90 4.82 4.97 4.76
N THR A 91 6.07 5.12 4.31
CA THR A 91 6.49 6.24 3.47
C THR A 91 5.72 6.29 2.15
N PHE A 92 5.63 7.45 1.52
CA PHE A 92 4.86 7.57 0.27
C PHE A 92 5.58 6.96 -0.95
N LYS A 93 6.89 6.69 -0.84
CA LYS A 93 7.69 6.00 -1.87
C LYS A 93 8.86 5.24 -1.25
N GLU A 94 9.44 4.37 -2.06
CA GLU A 94 10.54 3.50 -1.66
C GLU A 94 11.81 4.29 -1.29
N ASN A 95 12.49 3.83 -0.22
CA ASN A 95 13.81 4.32 0.21
C ASN A 95 13.89 5.84 0.42
N CYS A 96 12.84 6.40 0.98
CA CYS A 96 12.74 7.82 1.28
C CYS A 96 12.08 8.01 2.67
N PRO A 97 12.67 8.78 3.58
CA PRO A 97 12.15 8.96 4.95
C PRO A 97 11.03 10.01 5.02
N ASP A 98 10.12 10.04 4.05
CA ASP A 98 9.06 11.03 3.96
C ASP A 98 7.68 10.36 4.02
N VAL A 99 6.90 10.69 5.03
CA VAL A 99 5.56 10.14 5.28
C VAL A 99 4.44 11.06 4.82
N ARG A 100 4.73 12.25 4.31
CA ARG A 100 3.72 13.25 3.95
C ARG A 100 2.75 12.74 2.89
N ASN A 101 1.45 12.89 3.18
CA ASN A 101 0.36 12.46 2.30
C ASN A 101 0.45 11.00 1.83
N THR A 102 1.02 10.12 2.66
CA THR A 102 1.06 8.71 2.33
C THR A 102 -0.35 8.08 2.34
N LYS A 103 -0.68 7.32 1.30
CA LYS A 103 -1.94 6.59 1.21
C LYS A 103 -1.96 5.30 2.05
N VAL A 104 -0.84 4.90 2.62
CA VAL A 104 -0.77 3.73 3.51
C VAL A 104 -1.56 3.98 4.80
N VAL A 105 -1.62 5.22 5.27
CA VAL A 105 -2.45 5.61 6.42
C VAL A 105 -3.92 5.25 6.20
N ASP A 106 -4.42 5.44 4.97
CA ASP A 106 -5.81 5.11 4.64
C ASP A 106 -6.04 3.59 4.66
N ILE A 107 -5.04 2.77 4.26
CA ILE A 107 -5.09 1.30 4.44
C ILE A 107 -5.21 0.95 5.92
N VAL A 108 -4.34 1.52 6.76
CA VAL A 108 -4.32 1.27 8.21
C VAL A 108 -5.67 1.61 8.84
N ARG A 109 -6.18 2.82 8.58
CA ARG A 109 -7.47 3.28 9.12
C ARG A 109 -8.64 2.43 8.64
N THR A 110 -8.63 2.02 7.37
CA THR A 110 -9.67 1.14 6.83
C THR A 110 -9.64 -0.23 7.48
N LEU A 111 -8.46 -0.85 7.66
CA LEU A 111 -8.34 -2.11 8.38
C LEU A 111 -8.81 -1.98 9.84
N GLN A 112 -8.43 -0.89 10.52
CA GLN A 112 -8.88 -0.61 11.88
C GLN A 112 -10.42 -0.46 11.98
N SER A 113 -11.08 0.07 10.94
CA SER A 113 -12.55 0.18 10.91
C SER A 113 -13.26 -1.19 10.91
N TYR A 114 -12.56 -2.26 10.51
CA TYR A 114 -13.00 -3.65 10.64
C TYR A 114 -12.65 -4.28 12.00
N ASN A 115 -12.24 -3.46 12.99
CA ASN A 115 -11.75 -3.91 14.29
C ASN A 115 -10.56 -4.88 14.21
N VAL A 116 -9.68 -4.66 13.25
CA VAL A 116 -8.39 -5.33 13.12
C VAL A 116 -7.35 -4.54 13.91
N GLN A 117 -6.48 -5.22 14.63
CA GLN A 117 -5.31 -4.61 15.26
C GLN A 117 -4.20 -4.48 14.21
N VAL A 118 -3.77 -3.25 13.90
CA VAL A 118 -2.78 -3.01 12.85
C VAL A 118 -1.47 -2.55 13.47
N ASP A 119 -0.42 -3.34 13.26
CA ASP A 119 0.96 -2.94 13.52
C ASP A 119 1.57 -2.41 12.21
N VAL A 120 2.31 -1.31 12.29
CA VAL A 120 3.01 -0.69 11.16
C VAL A 120 4.50 -0.70 11.42
N PHE A 121 5.28 -1.19 10.48
CA PHE A 121 6.74 -1.13 10.52
C PHE A 121 7.31 -0.56 9.22
N ASP A 122 8.17 0.43 9.36
CA ASP A 122 8.90 1.02 8.23
C ASP A 122 10.34 1.35 8.67
N PRO A 123 11.38 0.80 8.00
CA PRO A 123 12.77 1.00 8.40
C PRO A 123 13.31 2.40 8.06
N TRP A 124 12.56 3.23 7.34
CA TRP A 124 12.98 4.55 6.89
C TRP A 124 12.38 5.70 7.68
N ILE A 125 11.33 5.46 8.48
CA ILE A 125 10.64 6.52 9.21
C ILE A 125 11.27 6.80 10.58
N ASN A 126 11.11 8.04 11.03
CA ASN A 126 11.14 8.34 12.45
C ASN A 126 9.74 8.07 13.03
N VAL A 127 9.65 7.17 14.02
CA VAL A 127 8.37 6.79 14.65
C VAL A 127 7.65 8.00 15.26
N ALA A 128 8.39 8.97 15.82
CA ALA A 128 7.80 10.19 16.38
C ALA A 128 7.14 11.07 15.30
N ASP A 129 7.70 11.13 14.09
CA ASP A 129 7.12 11.90 12.99
C ASP A 129 5.79 11.29 12.52
N ALA A 130 5.70 9.96 12.44
CA ALA A 130 4.47 9.24 12.10
C ALA A 130 3.38 9.43 13.16
N GLU A 131 3.74 9.41 14.43
CA GLU A 131 2.80 9.67 15.54
C GLU A 131 2.33 11.13 15.53
N HIS A 132 3.23 12.07 15.30
CA HIS A 132 2.90 13.50 15.22
C HIS A 132 1.96 13.82 14.04
N GLU A 133 2.28 13.30 12.84
CA GLU A 133 1.55 13.61 11.61
C GLU A 133 0.18 12.92 11.53
N TYR A 134 0.09 11.64 11.97
CA TYR A 134 -1.08 10.80 11.74
C TYR A 134 -1.71 10.22 13.01
N GLY A 135 -1.08 10.38 14.17
CA GLY A 135 -1.49 9.69 15.41
C GLY A 135 -1.25 8.18 15.35
N LEU A 136 -0.39 7.70 14.45
CA LEU A 136 -0.09 6.29 14.29
C LEU A 136 1.15 5.89 15.09
N LYS A 137 0.98 4.94 16.00
CA LYS A 137 2.09 4.31 16.71
C LYS A 137 2.68 3.20 15.83
N CYS A 138 3.88 3.47 15.29
CA CYS A 138 4.63 2.51 14.51
C CYS A 138 5.59 1.71 15.39
N LEU A 139 5.94 0.49 14.95
CA LEU A 139 6.95 -0.32 15.60
C LEU A 139 8.33 0.29 15.37
N GLY A 140 9.11 0.44 16.46
CA GLY A 140 10.51 0.91 16.39
C GLY A 140 11.49 -0.18 15.93
N GLU A 141 11.09 -1.44 16.04
CA GLU A 141 11.91 -2.59 15.71
C GLU A 141 11.14 -3.57 14.82
N MET A 142 11.90 -4.42 14.11
CA MET A 142 11.34 -5.47 13.25
C MET A 142 10.42 -6.39 14.07
N PRO A 143 9.16 -6.62 13.65
CA PRO A 143 8.25 -7.48 14.38
C PRO A 143 8.70 -8.94 14.39
N GLN A 144 8.25 -9.68 15.40
CA GLN A 144 8.56 -11.10 15.53
C GLN A 144 7.78 -11.94 14.50
N PRO A 145 8.37 -13.04 14.01
CA PRO A 145 7.70 -13.97 13.10
C PRO A 145 6.45 -14.63 13.68
N GLY A 146 5.55 -15.08 12.81
CA GLY A 146 4.43 -15.96 13.15
C GLY A 146 3.24 -15.31 13.88
N GLN A 147 3.17 -13.97 13.95
CA GLN A 147 2.17 -13.30 14.79
C GLN A 147 0.93 -12.80 14.04
N TYR A 148 1.00 -12.63 12.73
CA TYR A 148 -0.01 -11.88 11.99
C TYR A 148 -0.90 -12.77 11.13
N ALA A 149 -2.20 -12.51 11.15
CA ALA A 149 -3.18 -13.15 10.28
C ALA A 149 -3.07 -12.67 8.82
N ALA A 150 -2.56 -11.46 8.62
CA ALA A 150 -2.23 -10.94 7.30
C ALA A 150 -0.99 -10.04 7.35
N VAL A 151 -0.25 -10.01 6.24
CA VAL A 151 0.89 -9.10 6.01
C VAL A 151 0.61 -8.32 4.73
N VAL A 152 0.64 -6.99 4.82
CA VAL A 152 0.48 -6.08 3.69
C VAL A 152 1.82 -5.42 3.39
N LEU A 153 2.43 -5.77 2.27
CA LEU A 153 3.65 -5.15 1.78
C LEU A 153 3.27 -3.89 0.99
N ALA A 154 3.21 -2.75 1.70
CA ALA A 154 2.67 -1.51 1.16
C ALA A 154 3.72 -0.69 0.39
N VAL A 155 4.98 -0.70 0.82
CA VAL A 155 6.09 0.03 0.19
C VAL A 155 7.28 -0.91 -0.06
N GLY A 156 7.87 -0.83 -1.24
CA GLY A 156 8.93 -1.73 -1.70
C GLY A 156 10.34 -1.27 -1.29
N HIS A 157 10.60 -1.03 0.01
CA HIS A 157 11.94 -0.70 0.48
C HIS A 157 12.94 -1.81 0.18
N HIS A 158 14.19 -1.44 -0.08
CA HIS A 158 15.24 -2.41 -0.41
C HIS A 158 15.44 -3.47 0.67
N GLN A 159 15.19 -3.14 1.95
CA GLN A 159 15.24 -4.11 3.03
C GLN A 159 14.19 -5.22 2.85
N PHE A 160 12.95 -4.85 2.49
CA PHE A 160 11.89 -5.82 2.23
C PHE A 160 12.13 -6.64 0.97
N VAL A 161 12.67 -6.00 -0.08
CA VAL A 161 13.09 -6.70 -1.30
C VAL A 161 14.17 -7.75 -0.98
N ALA A 162 15.18 -7.38 -0.16
CA ALA A 162 16.25 -8.27 0.26
C ALA A 162 15.76 -9.45 1.12
N MET A 163 14.69 -9.28 1.91
CA MET A 163 14.06 -10.37 2.67
C MET A 163 13.42 -11.42 1.78
N GLY A 164 12.97 -11.02 0.60
CA GLY A 164 12.29 -11.89 -0.34
C GLY A 164 10.97 -12.46 0.18
N GLU A 165 10.41 -13.40 -0.59
CA GLU A 165 9.12 -14.03 -0.27
C GLU A 165 9.11 -14.71 1.10
N SER A 166 10.12 -15.52 1.38
CA SER A 166 10.19 -16.32 2.62
C SER A 166 10.31 -15.43 3.86
N GLY A 167 11.12 -14.36 3.81
CA GLY A 167 11.30 -13.44 4.92
C GLY A 167 10.04 -12.64 5.22
N ILE A 168 9.32 -12.19 4.20
CA ILE A 168 8.06 -11.46 4.38
C ILE A 168 6.95 -12.41 4.89
N LYS A 169 6.83 -13.62 4.34
CA LYS A 169 5.85 -14.61 4.80
C LYS A 169 6.07 -15.05 6.24
N ALA A 170 7.31 -15.02 6.71
CA ALA A 170 7.65 -15.44 8.07
C ALA A 170 6.94 -14.63 9.16
N PHE A 171 6.55 -13.38 8.92
CA PHE A 171 5.77 -12.60 9.88
C PHE A 171 4.35 -13.14 10.10
N GLY A 172 3.79 -13.75 9.06
CA GLY A 172 2.46 -14.34 9.11
C GLY A 172 2.42 -15.65 9.90
N GLN A 173 1.31 -15.90 10.58
CA GLN A 173 1.00 -17.22 11.12
C GLN A 173 0.75 -18.23 9.99
N THR A 174 0.66 -19.52 10.32
CA THR A 174 0.35 -20.55 9.33
C THR A 174 -0.96 -20.22 8.59
N GLY A 175 -0.92 -20.14 7.28
CA GLY A 175 -2.07 -19.79 6.44
C GLY A 175 -2.38 -18.32 6.34
N ALA A 176 -1.56 -17.43 6.91
CA ALA A 176 -1.74 -15.98 6.81
C ALA A 176 -1.90 -15.49 5.36
N VAL A 177 -2.58 -14.36 5.21
CA VAL A 177 -2.67 -13.65 3.93
C VAL A 177 -1.41 -12.83 3.69
N LEU A 178 -0.87 -12.88 2.48
CA LEU A 178 0.15 -11.94 2.01
C LEU A 178 -0.41 -11.11 0.87
N PHE A 179 -0.44 -9.78 1.04
CA PHE A 179 -0.84 -8.83 0.00
C PHE A 179 0.34 -7.95 -0.40
N ASP A 180 0.70 -7.98 -1.68
CA ASP A 180 1.83 -7.22 -2.24
C ASP A 180 1.32 -6.03 -3.08
N VAL A 181 1.26 -4.85 -2.47
CA VAL A 181 0.74 -3.63 -3.10
C VAL A 181 1.59 -3.20 -4.30
N LYS A 182 2.90 -3.36 -4.19
CA LYS A 182 3.85 -2.87 -5.22
C LYS A 182 4.21 -3.91 -6.26
N SER A 183 3.72 -5.15 -6.10
CA SER A 183 4.05 -6.29 -6.98
C SER A 183 5.57 -6.55 -7.10
N ILE A 184 6.30 -6.39 -5.98
CA ILE A 184 7.76 -6.60 -5.94
C ILE A 184 8.15 -8.07 -5.74
N LEU A 185 7.26 -8.87 -5.18
CA LEU A 185 7.51 -10.31 -4.99
C LEU A 185 7.28 -11.09 -6.29
N PRO A 186 7.88 -12.29 -6.43
CA PRO A 186 7.65 -13.17 -7.57
C PRO A 186 6.17 -13.45 -7.80
N MET A 187 5.82 -13.77 -9.05
CA MET A 187 4.44 -14.11 -9.40
C MET A 187 4.00 -15.37 -8.64
N GLY A 188 2.85 -15.30 -7.99
CA GLY A 188 2.33 -16.40 -7.17
C GLY A 188 2.80 -16.40 -5.71
N ALA A 189 3.76 -15.55 -5.34
CA ALA A 189 4.24 -15.44 -3.96
C ALA A 189 3.20 -14.85 -3.00
N ALA A 190 2.39 -13.92 -3.46
CA ALA A 190 1.35 -13.26 -2.66
C ALA A 190 -0.05 -13.77 -3.02
N ASP A 191 -0.97 -13.77 -2.05
CA ASP A 191 -2.39 -14.13 -2.23
C ASP A 191 -3.13 -13.05 -3.04
N GLY A 192 -2.73 -11.79 -2.90
CA GLY A 192 -3.25 -10.65 -3.64
C GLY A 192 -2.18 -9.63 -3.97
N ARG A 193 -2.45 -8.82 -5.00
CA ARG A 193 -1.60 -7.69 -5.43
C ARG A 193 -2.38 -6.68 -6.27
N LEU A 194 -1.90 -5.44 -6.34
CA LEU A 194 -2.40 -4.44 -7.29
C LEU A 194 -1.90 -4.69 -8.70
#